data_b646b0d4aa0828512b45cf695554b441
#
_entry.id   b646b0d4aa0828512b45cf695554b441
#
_cell.length_a   1.000
_cell.length_b   1.000
_cell.length_c   1.000
_cell.angle_alpha   90.00
_cell.angle_beta   90.00
_cell.angle_gamma   90.00
#
_symmetry.space_group_name_H-M   'P 1'
#
loop_
_entity.id
_entity.type
_entity.pdbx_description
1 polymer ?
#
loop_
_entity_poly.entity_id
_entity_poly.type
_entity_poly.pdbx_seq_one_letter_code
_entity_poly.pdbx_strand_id
1 'polypeptide(L)'
;MTVTMDHPDRTDVPGQADGGEGRKPPAAPRRHRWVKPLVVFLLIAIPAGYLYISAMQSRGGSESKKEQAKAVGLEEGWPSRLQRRIYEVWIPPYSADVATYETNSWKASSLYVQFTTTRDGLENFLAKSGRNLGDLEEGEVTVDSEEAAEVGWDFGAGHHWSGTVLEQDKPKPSLEITVNLDNPQYPKVYLVSTTTP
;
A
#
# COMPACT_ATOMS: atom_id res chain seq x y z
N MET A 1 68.47 37.84 -14.50
CA MET A 1 69.08 38.86 -13.60
C MET A 1 68.81 38.33 -12.19
N THR A 2 69.77 37.58 -11.70
CA THR A 2 70.87 38.09 -10.86
C THR A 2 70.33 38.59 -9.50
N VAL A 3 70.60 37.96 -8.48
CA VAL A 3 71.77 37.78 -7.61
C VAL A 3 71.27 37.92 -6.18
N THR A 4 71.47 37.01 -5.34
CA THR A 4 72.59 36.65 -4.50
C THR A 4 72.44 37.10 -3.03
N MET A 5 72.62 36.06 -2.17
CA MET A 5 73.42 36.02 -0.93
C MET A 5 73.12 37.08 0.18
N ASP A 6 73.13 36.69 1.38
CA ASP A 6 74.27 36.18 2.16
C ASP A 6 73.88 35.79 3.59
N HIS A 7 74.54 34.83 4.09
CA HIS A 7 74.73 34.42 5.48
C HIS A 7 75.87 35.29 6.05
N PRO A 8 76.19 35.45 7.31
CA PRO A 8 76.33 34.50 8.41
C PRO A 8 76.10 35.09 9.83
N ASP A 9 76.15 34.37 10.81
CA ASP A 9 77.16 33.82 11.70
C ASP A 9 76.80 33.93 13.20
N ARG A 10 76.79 32.84 13.86
CA ARG A 10 77.54 32.29 14.95
C ARG A 10 77.64 33.09 16.29
N THR A 11 77.58 32.30 17.27
CA THR A 11 78.22 32.25 18.63
C THR A 11 77.24 32.54 19.77
N ASP A 12 77.25 31.97 20.89
CA ASP A 12 78.01 30.94 21.59
C ASP A 12 77.21 30.48 22.83
N VAL A 13 77.45 29.30 23.33
CA VAL A 13 77.06 28.67 24.60
C VAL A 13 77.85 29.36 25.77
N PRO A 14 77.62 29.23 27.08
CA PRO A 14 76.97 28.12 27.81
C PRO A 14 76.24 28.60 29.10
N GLY A 15 75.54 27.61 29.76
CA GLY A 15 75.11 27.80 31.15
C GLY A 15 74.17 26.70 31.67
N GLN A 16 74.72 25.78 32.26
CA GLN A 16 74.28 24.66 33.05
C GLN A 16 73.51 25.11 34.29
N ALA A 17 72.41 24.33 34.61
CA ALA A 17 72.09 23.79 35.94
C ALA A 17 70.69 23.23 35.98
N ASP A 18 70.62 21.94 36.07
CA ASP A 18 70.10 21.06 37.15
C ASP A 18 68.72 21.43 37.74
N GLY A 19 67.83 20.47 37.64
CA GLY A 19 66.50 20.47 38.30
C GLY A 19 65.68 19.29 37.86
N GLY A 20 65.95 18.15 38.41
CA GLY A 20 65.19 16.94 38.20
C GLY A 20 63.75 17.05 38.72
N GLU A 21 62.80 16.87 37.86
CA GLU A 21 61.44 16.59 38.27
C GLU A 21 60.90 15.43 37.47
N GLY A 22 60.56 14.39 38.23
CA GLY A 22 60.16 13.07 37.79
C GLY A 22 58.94 13.15 36.87
N ARG A 23 59.15 12.84 35.61
CA ARG A 23 58.06 12.52 34.67
C ARG A 23 57.43 11.19 35.12
N LYS A 24 56.25 11.27 35.75
CA LYS A 24 55.39 10.12 35.89
C LYS A 24 55.08 9.57 34.48
N PRO A 25 55.19 8.26 34.27
CA PRO A 25 54.81 7.67 32.98
C PRO A 25 53.30 7.88 32.75
N PRO A 26 52.85 8.13 31.50
CA PRO A 26 51.44 8.28 31.19
C PRO A 26 50.72 6.99 31.57
N ALA A 27 49.62 7.12 32.33
CA ALA A 27 48.79 6.01 32.73
C ALA A 27 48.30 5.30 31.46
N ALA A 28 48.59 4.03 31.34
CA ALA A 28 48.12 3.15 30.27
C ALA A 28 46.58 3.20 30.23
N PRO A 29 45.95 3.37 29.03
CA PRO A 29 44.51 3.38 28.93
C PRO A 29 43.99 2.06 29.48
N ARG A 30 43.13 2.15 30.50
CA ARG A 30 42.39 0.99 31.00
C ARG A 30 41.53 0.48 29.86
N ARG A 31 42.00 -0.57 29.13
CA ARG A 31 41.24 -1.30 28.14
C ARG A 31 39.99 -1.80 28.80
N HIS A 32 38.85 -1.20 28.48
CA HIS A 32 37.54 -1.63 28.94
C HIS A 32 37.30 -3.07 28.46
N ARG A 33 37.59 -4.03 29.35
CA ARG A 33 37.36 -5.47 29.07
C ARG A 33 35.90 -5.77 28.79
N TRP A 34 35.00 -4.84 29.10
CA TRP A 34 33.54 -4.94 28.87
C TRP A 34 33.11 -4.46 27.48
N VAL A 35 33.94 -3.72 26.73
CA VAL A 35 33.60 -3.25 25.38
C VAL A 35 33.46 -4.41 24.39
N LYS A 36 34.29 -5.44 24.52
CA LYS A 36 34.23 -6.62 23.65
C LYS A 36 32.89 -7.37 23.74
N PRO A 37 32.41 -7.77 24.94
CA PRO A 37 31.12 -8.45 25.05
C PRO A 37 29.95 -7.51 24.68
N LEU A 38 30.03 -6.21 24.93
CA LEU A 38 29.01 -5.23 24.51
C LEU A 38 28.88 -5.14 23.00
N VAL A 39 30.01 -5.08 22.29
CA VAL A 39 30.02 -5.02 20.81
C VAL A 39 29.43 -6.30 20.23
N VAL A 40 29.80 -7.46 20.75
CA VAL A 40 29.23 -8.75 20.30
C VAL A 40 27.73 -8.82 20.57
N PHE A 41 27.27 -8.38 21.73
CA PHE A 41 25.85 -8.30 22.04
C PHE A 41 25.08 -7.36 21.09
N LEU A 42 25.62 -6.18 20.80
CA LEU A 42 25.00 -5.22 19.86
C LEU A 42 24.95 -5.78 18.44
N LEU A 43 26.00 -6.50 17.99
CA LEU A 43 26.07 -7.13 16.67
C LEU A 43 25.00 -8.21 16.46
N ILE A 44 24.54 -8.84 17.54
CA ILE A 44 23.46 -9.84 17.48
C ILE A 44 22.10 -9.18 17.74
N ALA A 45 22.02 -8.27 18.70
CA ALA A 45 20.75 -7.63 19.10
C ALA A 45 20.16 -6.73 18.00
N ILE A 46 21.01 -6.03 17.25
CA ILE A 46 20.52 -5.13 16.17
C ILE A 46 19.89 -5.93 15.03
N PRO A 47 20.52 -6.97 14.44
CA PRO A 47 19.87 -7.76 13.40
C PRO A 47 18.65 -8.52 13.91
N ALA A 48 18.70 -9.07 15.13
CA ALA A 48 17.56 -9.76 15.74
C ALA A 48 16.39 -8.81 16.00
N GLY A 49 16.65 -7.60 16.47
CA GLY A 49 15.64 -6.54 16.63
C GLY A 49 15.04 -6.12 15.30
N TYR A 50 15.86 -5.99 14.26
CA TYR A 50 15.39 -5.66 12.90
C TYR A 50 14.50 -6.77 12.32
N LEU A 51 14.89 -8.04 12.47
CA LEU A 51 14.08 -9.19 12.06
C LEU A 51 12.76 -9.26 12.84
N TYR A 52 12.79 -8.98 14.14
CA TYR A 52 11.59 -8.96 14.98
C TYR A 52 10.62 -7.85 14.54
N ILE A 53 11.12 -6.63 14.31
CA ILE A 53 10.32 -5.50 13.84
C ILE A 53 9.77 -5.78 12.44
N SER A 54 10.59 -6.32 11.53
CA SER A 54 10.17 -6.69 10.18
C SER A 54 9.09 -7.79 10.19
N ALA A 55 9.21 -8.77 11.07
CA ALA A 55 8.20 -9.82 11.23
C ALA A 55 6.88 -9.28 11.82
N MET A 56 6.95 -8.32 12.74
CA MET A 56 5.77 -7.64 13.26
C MET A 56 5.12 -6.72 12.22
N GLN A 57 5.90 -5.99 11.44
CA GLN A 57 5.38 -5.15 10.36
C GLN A 57 4.74 -5.96 9.24
N SER A 58 5.24 -7.17 8.96
CA SER A 58 4.62 -8.08 7.97
C SER A 58 3.27 -8.63 8.45
N ARG A 59 3.05 -8.76 9.74
CA ARG A 59 1.79 -9.23 10.32
C ARG A 59 0.80 -8.08 10.60
N GLY A 60 1.27 -6.92 11.03
CA GLY A 60 0.42 -5.76 11.33
C GLY A 60 0.10 -4.90 10.11
N GLY A 61 0.93 -4.93 9.07
CA GLY A 61 0.77 -4.08 7.90
C GLY A 61 -0.41 -4.43 6.99
N SER A 62 -0.89 -5.67 7.01
CA SER A 62 -2.07 -6.06 6.24
C SER A 62 -3.38 -5.82 7.01
N GLU A 63 -3.37 -5.99 8.32
CA GLU A 63 -4.57 -5.78 9.16
C GLU A 63 -4.81 -4.29 9.41
N SER A 64 -3.77 -3.50 9.73
CA SER A 64 -3.94 -2.06 9.92
C SER A 64 -4.26 -1.32 8.61
N LYS A 65 -3.78 -1.80 7.46
CA LYS A 65 -4.20 -1.28 6.15
C LYS A 65 -5.64 -1.66 5.83
N LYS A 66 -6.07 -2.88 6.18
CA LYS A 66 -7.47 -3.30 6.06
C LYS A 66 -8.39 -2.51 7.00
N GLU A 67 -7.98 -2.24 8.23
CA GLU A 67 -8.75 -1.42 9.17
C GLU A 67 -8.80 0.06 8.75
N GLN A 68 -7.70 0.62 8.25
CA GLN A 68 -7.69 1.97 7.67
C GLN A 68 -8.53 2.05 6.40
N ALA A 69 -8.48 1.04 5.54
CA ALA A 69 -9.27 0.97 4.33
C ALA A 69 -10.77 0.81 4.64
N LYS A 70 -11.13 -0.01 5.63
CA LYS A 70 -12.50 -0.07 6.16
C LYS A 70 -12.99 1.25 6.76
N ALA A 71 -12.09 2.05 7.31
CA ALA A 71 -12.42 3.37 7.86
C ALA A 71 -12.60 4.45 6.78
N VAL A 72 -12.01 4.26 5.59
CA VAL A 72 -12.09 5.23 4.48
C VAL A 72 -13.28 4.94 3.56
N GLY A 73 -13.72 3.68 3.46
CA GLY A 73 -14.85 3.30 2.59
C GLY A 73 -14.59 3.56 1.10
N LEU A 74 -15.66 3.62 0.34
CA LEU A 74 -15.62 3.98 -1.08
C LEU A 74 -15.20 5.44 -1.25
N GLU A 75 -14.21 5.68 -2.10
CA GLU A 75 -13.82 7.03 -2.53
C GLU A 75 -14.69 7.48 -3.71
N GLU A 76 -15.26 8.68 -3.61
CA GLU A 76 -15.98 9.29 -4.74
C GLU A 76 -15.02 9.54 -5.89
N GLY A 77 -15.36 9.03 -7.05
CA GLY A 77 -14.58 9.23 -8.25
C GLY A 77 -14.58 8.04 -9.19
N TRP A 78 -14.12 8.31 -10.39
CA TRP A 78 -13.97 7.31 -11.44
C TRP A 78 -12.70 6.50 -11.24
N PRO A 79 -12.73 5.18 -11.47
CA PRO A 79 -11.52 4.38 -11.45
C PRO A 79 -10.53 4.88 -12.50
N SER A 80 -9.25 4.84 -12.17
CA SER A 80 -8.18 5.24 -13.08
C SER A 80 -8.22 4.43 -14.39
N ARG A 81 -7.56 4.93 -15.42
CA ARG A 81 -7.46 4.20 -16.71
C ARG A 81 -6.78 2.84 -16.53
N LEU A 82 -5.83 2.74 -15.59
CA LEU A 82 -5.12 1.50 -15.29
C LEU A 82 -6.05 0.49 -14.61
N GLN A 83 -6.79 0.90 -13.57
CA GLN A 83 -7.77 0.06 -12.90
C GLN A 83 -8.83 -0.47 -13.87
N ARG A 84 -9.42 0.41 -14.69
CA ARG A 84 -10.41 -0.01 -15.69
C ARG A 84 -9.88 -1.04 -16.69
N ARG A 85 -8.57 -1.00 -17.00
CA ARG A 85 -7.94 -1.97 -17.89
C ARG A 85 -7.66 -3.30 -17.19
N ILE A 86 -7.13 -3.24 -15.94
CA ILE A 86 -6.78 -4.46 -15.16
C ILE A 86 -8.03 -5.24 -14.81
N TYR A 87 -9.05 -4.53 -14.31
CA TYR A 87 -10.29 -5.12 -13.82
C TYR A 87 -11.39 -5.23 -14.89
N GLU A 88 -11.10 -4.89 -16.13
CA GLU A 88 -12.03 -4.91 -17.27
C GLU A 88 -13.36 -4.17 -16.99
N VAL A 89 -13.31 -3.10 -16.19
CA VAL A 89 -14.48 -2.31 -15.79
C VAL A 89 -14.72 -1.15 -16.77
N TRP A 90 -15.89 -1.15 -17.33
CA TRP A 90 -16.38 -0.04 -18.15
C TRP A 90 -17.59 0.61 -17.48
N ILE A 91 -17.58 1.91 -17.27
CA ILE A 91 -18.67 2.67 -16.67
C ILE A 91 -19.29 3.54 -17.77
N PRO A 92 -20.63 3.55 -17.92
CA PRO A 92 -21.29 4.39 -18.92
C PRO A 92 -20.94 5.88 -18.74
N PRO A 93 -20.70 6.64 -19.79
CA PRO A 93 -20.60 8.09 -19.69
C PRO A 93 -21.90 8.66 -19.10
N TYR A 94 -21.77 9.75 -18.35
CA TYR A 94 -22.89 10.40 -17.61
C TYR A 94 -23.46 9.60 -16.44
N SER A 95 -22.77 8.54 -15.96
CA SER A 95 -23.11 7.92 -14.69
C SER A 95 -22.86 8.89 -13.53
N ALA A 96 -23.75 8.86 -12.54
CA ALA A 96 -23.66 9.65 -11.31
C ALA A 96 -23.25 8.76 -10.12
N ASP A 97 -22.94 9.36 -9.00
CA ASP A 97 -22.61 8.70 -7.74
C ASP A 97 -21.52 7.62 -7.88
N VAL A 98 -20.57 7.87 -8.77
CA VAL A 98 -19.47 6.94 -9.03
C VAL A 98 -18.55 6.96 -7.82
N ALA A 99 -18.35 5.79 -7.22
CA ALA A 99 -17.37 5.61 -6.16
C ALA A 99 -16.64 4.28 -6.32
N THR A 100 -15.40 4.23 -5.88
CA THR A 100 -14.52 3.09 -6.09
C THR A 100 -13.67 2.79 -4.87
N TYR A 101 -13.31 1.53 -4.72
CA TYR A 101 -12.38 1.06 -3.71
C TYR A 101 -11.59 -0.13 -4.25
N GLU A 102 -10.30 -0.18 -3.99
CA GLU A 102 -9.44 -1.27 -4.46
C GLU A 102 -8.77 -1.98 -3.28
N THR A 103 -8.89 -3.28 -3.25
CA THR A 103 -8.15 -4.13 -2.31
C THR A 103 -7.08 -4.92 -3.04
N ASN A 104 -5.92 -5.04 -2.40
CA ASN A 104 -4.82 -5.81 -2.94
C ASN A 104 -4.31 -6.79 -1.90
N SER A 105 -4.35 -8.07 -2.22
CA SER A 105 -3.76 -9.14 -1.43
C SER A 105 -2.81 -9.97 -2.29
N TRP A 106 -2.03 -10.84 -1.65
CA TRP A 106 -1.15 -11.74 -2.39
C TRP A 106 -1.89 -12.84 -3.16
N LYS A 107 -3.17 -13.09 -2.84
CA LYS A 107 -4.01 -14.10 -3.47
C LYS A 107 -4.89 -13.53 -4.57
N ALA A 108 -5.42 -12.35 -4.35
CA ALA A 108 -6.36 -11.71 -5.26
C ALA A 108 -6.36 -10.20 -5.06
N SER A 109 -6.71 -9.49 -6.11
CA SER A 109 -6.98 -8.04 -6.05
C SER A 109 -8.39 -7.80 -6.54
N SER A 110 -9.15 -6.98 -5.83
CA SER A 110 -10.54 -6.69 -6.16
C SER A 110 -10.77 -5.19 -6.28
N LEU A 111 -11.51 -4.80 -7.30
CA LEU A 111 -11.99 -3.44 -7.50
C LEU A 111 -13.50 -3.40 -7.28
N TYR A 112 -13.91 -2.66 -6.27
CA TYR A 112 -15.30 -2.36 -5.94
C TYR A 112 -15.71 -1.08 -6.64
N VAL A 113 -16.82 -1.09 -7.32
CA VAL A 113 -17.35 0.07 -8.04
C VAL A 113 -18.84 0.18 -7.83
N GLN A 114 -19.33 1.37 -7.49
CA GLN A 114 -20.75 1.66 -7.54
C GLN A 114 -21.00 2.86 -8.45
N PHE A 115 -22.15 2.89 -9.10
CA PHE A 115 -22.59 4.04 -9.88
C PHE A 115 -24.09 3.98 -10.15
N THR A 116 -24.71 5.13 -10.34
CA THR A 116 -26.08 5.28 -10.81
C THR A 116 -26.05 5.62 -12.30
N THR A 117 -26.87 4.96 -13.11
CA THR A 117 -26.92 5.23 -14.55
C THR A 117 -28.35 5.18 -15.07
N THR A 118 -28.57 5.51 -16.34
CA THR A 118 -29.86 5.34 -17.00
C THR A 118 -30.08 3.88 -17.38
N ARG A 119 -31.34 3.52 -17.73
CA ARG A 119 -31.64 2.18 -18.26
C ARG A 119 -30.79 1.82 -19.47
N ASP A 120 -30.67 2.73 -20.44
CA ASP A 120 -29.83 2.52 -21.63
C ASP A 120 -28.34 2.41 -21.23
N GLY A 121 -27.93 3.14 -20.20
CA GLY A 121 -26.59 3.04 -19.62
C GLY A 121 -26.33 1.66 -19.03
N LEU A 122 -27.30 1.10 -18.29
CA LEU A 122 -27.21 -0.26 -17.75
C LEU A 122 -27.11 -1.30 -18.87
N GLU A 123 -27.95 -1.20 -19.93
CA GLU A 123 -27.88 -2.10 -21.09
C GLU A 123 -26.50 -2.04 -21.76
N ASN A 124 -25.97 -0.85 -21.97
CA ASN A 124 -24.64 -0.65 -22.54
C ASN A 124 -23.52 -1.20 -21.64
N PHE A 125 -23.65 -1.02 -20.32
CA PHE A 125 -22.71 -1.56 -19.35
C PHE A 125 -22.68 -3.09 -19.42
N LEU A 126 -23.85 -3.74 -19.35
CA LEU A 126 -23.96 -5.19 -19.43
C LEU A 126 -23.42 -5.71 -20.77
N ALA A 127 -23.77 -5.06 -21.90
CA ALA A 127 -23.27 -5.45 -23.20
C ALA A 127 -21.73 -5.38 -23.30
N LYS A 128 -21.12 -4.37 -22.70
CA LYS A 128 -19.65 -4.23 -22.63
C LYS A 128 -19.01 -5.28 -21.72
N SER A 129 -19.74 -5.75 -20.72
CA SER A 129 -19.33 -6.85 -19.83
C SER A 129 -19.67 -8.23 -20.40
N GLY A 130 -20.19 -8.33 -21.63
CA GLY A 130 -20.57 -9.60 -22.26
C GLY A 130 -21.87 -10.20 -21.72
N ARG A 131 -22.73 -9.37 -21.14
CA ARG A 131 -24.04 -9.73 -20.58
C ARG A 131 -25.15 -8.88 -21.23
N ASN A 132 -26.38 -9.22 -20.94
CA ASN A 132 -27.57 -8.45 -21.31
C ASN A 132 -28.57 -8.40 -20.15
N LEU A 133 -29.64 -7.62 -20.27
CA LEU A 133 -30.65 -7.51 -19.22
C LEU A 133 -31.31 -8.84 -18.85
N GLY A 134 -31.43 -9.76 -19.80
CA GLY A 134 -31.99 -11.09 -19.56
C GLY A 134 -31.09 -12.04 -18.77
N ASP A 135 -29.82 -11.70 -18.61
CA ASP A 135 -28.87 -12.44 -17.80
C ASP A 135 -28.91 -12.03 -16.32
N LEU A 136 -29.65 -10.97 -15.98
CA LEU A 136 -29.88 -10.56 -14.60
C LEU A 136 -30.94 -11.43 -13.95
N GLU A 137 -30.57 -12.18 -12.92
CA GLU A 137 -31.49 -13.01 -12.14
C GLU A 137 -32.20 -12.13 -11.11
N GLU A 138 -33.54 -12.11 -11.16
CA GLU A 138 -34.35 -11.29 -10.24
C GLU A 138 -34.27 -11.81 -8.81
N GLY A 139 -34.08 -10.90 -7.87
CA GLY A 139 -33.92 -11.19 -6.44
C GLY A 139 -32.50 -11.63 -6.07
N GLU A 140 -31.60 -11.80 -7.05
CA GLU A 140 -30.23 -12.23 -6.78
C GLU A 140 -29.32 -11.05 -6.37
N VAL A 141 -28.53 -11.30 -5.33
CA VAL A 141 -27.42 -10.43 -4.89
C VAL A 141 -26.15 -11.24 -5.02
N THR A 142 -25.31 -10.90 -5.98
CA THR A 142 -24.11 -11.68 -6.31
C THR A 142 -22.90 -11.33 -5.45
N VAL A 143 -22.86 -10.12 -4.92
CA VAL A 143 -21.80 -9.67 -4.02
C VAL A 143 -22.02 -10.27 -2.65
N ASP A 144 -21.03 -10.97 -2.11
CA ASP A 144 -21.17 -11.61 -0.82
C ASP A 144 -21.18 -10.60 0.35
N SER A 145 -21.58 -11.07 1.53
CA SER A 145 -21.73 -10.20 2.71
C SER A 145 -20.39 -9.68 3.27
N GLU A 146 -19.30 -10.41 3.08
CA GLU A 146 -17.96 -9.96 3.51
C GLU A 146 -17.45 -8.87 2.58
N GLU A 147 -17.62 -9.04 1.28
CA GLU A 147 -17.30 -8.04 0.26
C GLU A 147 -18.14 -6.78 0.40
N ALA A 148 -19.45 -6.93 0.62
CA ALA A 148 -20.35 -5.83 0.88
C ALA A 148 -19.93 -5.02 2.12
N ALA A 149 -19.58 -5.73 3.21
CA ALA A 149 -19.13 -5.09 4.46
C ALA A 149 -17.78 -4.37 4.30
N GLU A 150 -16.90 -4.81 3.39
CA GLU A 150 -15.61 -4.17 3.11
C GLU A 150 -15.80 -2.70 2.69
N VAL A 151 -16.86 -2.43 1.94
CA VAL A 151 -17.14 -1.11 1.34
C VAL A 151 -18.41 -0.45 1.92
N GLY A 152 -19.03 -1.07 2.90
CA GLY A 152 -20.22 -0.54 3.55
C GLY A 152 -21.49 -0.60 2.70
N TRP A 153 -21.57 -1.51 1.75
CA TRP A 153 -22.81 -1.77 1.01
C TRP A 153 -23.79 -2.57 1.87
N ASP A 154 -25.06 -2.23 1.73
CA ASP A 154 -26.17 -2.93 2.38
C ASP A 154 -27.16 -3.41 1.31
N PHE A 155 -27.30 -4.71 1.19
CA PHE A 155 -28.23 -5.36 0.28
C PHE A 155 -29.46 -5.90 1.02
N GLY A 156 -29.98 -5.11 1.94
CA GLY A 156 -31.15 -5.47 2.77
C GLY A 156 -32.37 -5.87 1.98
N ALA A 157 -33.28 -6.57 2.66
CA ALA A 157 -34.55 -6.97 2.08
C ALA A 157 -35.47 -5.76 1.82
N GLY A 158 -36.40 -5.91 0.87
CA GLY A 158 -37.40 -4.87 0.54
C GLY A 158 -37.00 -4.00 -0.64
N HIS A 159 -35.89 -4.28 -1.27
CA HIS A 159 -35.43 -3.65 -2.51
C HIS A 159 -35.55 -4.62 -3.70
N HIS A 160 -35.67 -4.09 -4.90
CA HIS A 160 -35.67 -4.89 -6.13
C HIS A 160 -34.24 -5.10 -6.61
N TRP A 161 -33.64 -6.17 -6.16
CA TRP A 161 -32.31 -6.60 -6.57
C TRP A 161 -32.36 -7.48 -7.81
N SER A 162 -31.37 -7.39 -8.64
CA SER A 162 -31.07 -8.38 -9.69
C SER A 162 -29.58 -8.49 -9.85
N GLY A 163 -29.09 -9.70 -10.11
CA GLY A 163 -27.66 -9.94 -10.18
C GLY A 163 -27.23 -10.88 -11.29
N THR A 164 -25.97 -10.83 -11.66
CA THR A 164 -25.33 -11.79 -12.58
C THR A 164 -23.84 -11.88 -12.28
N VAL A 165 -23.27 -13.05 -12.50
CA VAL A 165 -21.84 -13.29 -12.37
C VAL A 165 -21.26 -13.62 -13.73
N LEU A 166 -20.13 -13.02 -14.06
CA LEU A 166 -19.32 -13.37 -15.22
C LEU A 166 -18.02 -14.01 -14.75
N GLU A 167 -17.95 -15.32 -14.87
CA GLU A 167 -16.69 -16.04 -14.70
C GLU A 167 -15.90 -16.01 -16.01
N GLN A 168 -14.61 -15.71 -15.93
CA GLN A 168 -13.72 -15.67 -17.07
C GLN A 168 -12.48 -16.53 -16.81
N ASP A 169 -11.90 -17.08 -17.87
CA ASP A 169 -10.63 -17.80 -17.77
C ASP A 169 -9.49 -16.85 -17.40
N LYS A 170 -8.67 -17.28 -16.46
CA LYS A 170 -7.45 -16.52 -16.07
C LYS A 170 -6.59 -16.19 -17.29
N PRO A 171 -6.00 -15.03 -17.34
CA PRO A 171 -5.84 -14.00 -16.29
C PRO A 171 -6.95 -12.95 -16.24
N LYS A 172 -8.08 -13.16 -16.90
CA LYS A 172 -9.17 -12.19 -16.88
C LYS A 172 -9.88 -12.18 -15.52
N PRO A 173 -10.43 -11.03 -15.09
CA PRO A 173 -11.16 -10.94 -13.83
C PRO A 173 -12.52 -11.64 -13.90
N SER A 174 -12.98 -12.16 -12.76
CA SER A 174 -14.41 -12.42 -12.56
C SER A 174 -15.14 -11.12 -12.24
N LEU A 175 -16.40 -11.02 -12.65
CA LEU A 175 -17.24 -9.85 -12.41
C LEU A 175 -18.53 -10.28 -11.70
N GLU A 176 -18.77 -9.74 -10.52
CA GLU A 176 -20.01 -9.90 -9.77
C GLU A 176 -20.79 -8.59 -9.86
N ILE A 177 -21.98 -8.66 -10.44
CA ILE A 177 -22.79 -7.47 -10.75
C ILE A 177 -24.12 -7.59 -10.00
N THR A 178 -24.38 -6.69 -9.08
CA THR A 178 -25.67 -6.53 -8.40
C THR A 178 -26.26 -5.17 -8.77
N VAL A 179 -27.54 -5.16 -9.12
CA VAL A 179 -28.25 -3.96 -9.56
C VAL A 179 -29.48 -3.73 -8.68
N ASN A 180 -29.60 -2.50 -8.17
CA ASN A 180 -30.83 -2.04 -7.54
C ASN A 180 -31.76 -1.46 -8.63
N LEU A 181 -32.93 -2.02 -8.76
CA LEU A 181 -33.97 -1.65 -9.73
C LEU A 181 -35.18 -0.95 -9.09
N ASP A 182 -35.08 -0.45 -7.87
CA ASP A 182 -36.16 0.32 -7.22
C ASP A 182 -36.58 1.52 -8.07
N ASN A 183 -35.61 2.13 -8.72
CA ASN A 183 -35.86 3.13 -9.76
C ASN A 183 -35.40 2.58 -11.14
N PRO A 184 -36.32 1.99 -11.93
CA PRO A 184 -35.94 1.40 -13.21
C PRO A 184 -35.40 2.39 -14.25
N GLN A 185 -35.67 3.69 -14.10
CA GLN A 185 -35.14 4.76 -14.96
C GLN A 185 -33.67 5.10 -14.63
N TYR A 186 -33.32 4.97 -13.34
CA TYR A 186 -31.99 5.28 -12.83
C TYR A 186 -31.52 4.16 -11.91
N PRO A 187 -31.22 2.97 -12.46
CA PRO A 187 -30.69 1.84 -11.71
C PRO A 187 -29.34 2.17 -11.07
N LYS A 188 -29.11 1.65 -9.89
CA LYS A 188 -27.81 1.71 -9.22
C LYS A 188 -27.09 0.37 -9.34
N VAL A 189 -25.88 0.39 -9.84
CA VAL A 189 -25.04 -0.77 -10.09
C VAL A 189 -23.96 -0.87 -9.01
N TYR A 190 -23.77 -2.07 -8.52
CA TYR A 190 -22.69 -2.48 -7.63
C TYR A 190 -21.91 -3.58 -8.33
N LEU A 191 -20.63 -3.40 -8.45
CA LEU A 191 -19.74 -4.29 -9.17
C LEU A 191 -18.53 -4.63 -8.32
N VAL A 192 -18.22 -5.90 -8.21
CA VAL A 192 -16.92 -6.39 -7.73
C VAL A 192 -16.23 -7.08 -8.89
N SER A 193 -15.03 -6.63 -9.19
CA SER A 193 -14.17 -7.23 -10.20
C SER A 193 -12.92 -7.78 -9.54
N THR A 194 -12.74 -9.12 -9.60
CA THR A 194 -11.66 -9.80 -8.90
C THR A 194 -10.70 -10.48 -9.87
N THR A 195 -9.42 -10.13 -9.75
CA THR A 195 -8.32 -10.77 -10.50
C THR A 195 -7.45 -11.58 -9.56
N THR A 196 -7.09 -12.78 -10.02
CA THR A 196 -6.17 -13.68 -9.31
C THR A 196 -4.93 -13.90 -10.16
N PRO A 197 -3.73 -13.88 -9.55
CA PRO A 197 -2.47 -14.11 -10.26
C PRO A 197 -2.40 -15.48 -10.94
#